data_c93964e9adda43f56766bfd64edc9e41
#
_entry.id   c93964e9adda43f56766bfd64edc9e41
#
_cell.length_a   1.000
_cell.length_b   1.000
_cell.length_c   1.000
_cell.angle_alpha   90.00
_cell.angle_beta   90.00
_cell.angle_gamma   90.00
#
_symmetry.space_group_name_H-M   'P 1'
#
loop_
_entity.id
_entity.type
_entity.pdbx_description
1 polymer ?
#
loop_
_entity_poly.entity_id
_entity_poly.type
_entity_poly.pdbx_seq_one_letter_code
_entity_poly.pdbx_strand_id
1 'polypeptide(L)'
;MAAPSPTLLSKLKELNFKPVHVYGLTETYGPHTVCAWHKEWDDLPAEEQARLAARQGQGYAIFDLVRVVDGDMNDVPRDGETLGEVVMIGNNCMKGYFDQPEATAEAFRGGWFHSGDIGVWHPDGYIELRDRKKDIIISGGENISTIEVEQCVAKHPAVMECAVVAIPDEKWGERPKAFVTLKPGQQATEKDIIEFCKQHIAHFKAPAAIEFGDLPKTSTGKVQKFVLRDKEWKGREKRIN
;
A
#
# COMPACT_ATOMS: atom_id res chain seq x y z
N MET A 1 -6.03 -4.51 -4.45
CA MET A 1 -4.96 -5.04 -5.34
C MET A 1 -3.64 -4.56 -4.73
N ALA A 2 -2.59 -5.37 -4.71
CA ALA A 2 -1.28 -4.88 -4.28
C ALA A 2 -0.66 -4.06 -5.42
N ALA A 3 -0.09 -2.89 -5.11
CA ALA A 3 0.65 -2.11 -6.09
C ALA A 3 1.89 -2.91 -6.56
N PRO A 4 2.23 -2.91 -7.85
CA PRO A 4 3.44 -3.57 -8.33
C PRO A 4 4.67 -2.87 -7.75
N SER A 5 5.65 -3.66 -7.31
CA SER A 5 6.91 -3.09 -6.83
C SER A 5 7.72 -2.51 -8.00
N PRO A 6 8.53 -1.46 -7.78
CA PRO A 6 9.46 -0.95 -8.80
C PRO A 6 10.36 -2.04 -9.37
N THR A 7 10.81 -2.99 -8.53
CA THR A 7 11.62 -4.14 -8.95
C THR A 7 10.90 -5.03 -9.96
N LEU A 8 9.60 -5.29 -9.77
CA LEU A 8 8.81 -6.08 -10.72
C LEU A 8 8.69 -5.34 -12.07
N LEU A 9 8.41 -4.04 -12.03
CA LEU A 9 8.30 -3.23 -13.24
C LEU A 9 9.61 -3.15 -14.02
N SER A 10 10.75 -3.04 -13.33
CA SER A 10 12.08 -3.12 -13.95
C SER A 10 12.29 -4.45 -14.67
N LYS A 11 11.99 -5.57 -14.02
CA LYS A 11 12.11 -6.91 -14.64
C LYS A 11 11.19 -7.09 -15.86
N LEU A 12 9.97 -6.57 -15.80
CA LEU A 12 9.06 -6.60 -16.96
C LEU A 12 9.64 -5.80 -18.13
N LYS A 13 10.27 -4.66 -17.86
CA LYS A 13 10.93 -3.84 -18.88
C LYS A 13 12.12 -4.57 -19.50
N GLU A 14 12.94 -5.28 -18.71
CA GLU A 14 14.04 -6.13 -19.21
C GLU A 14 13.53 -7.22 -20.18
N LEU A 15 12.32 -7.71 -19.96
CA LEU A 15 11.62 -8.66 -20.84
C LEU A 15 10.88 -8.00 -22.02
N ASN A 16 11.13 -6.71 -22.26
CA ASN A 16 10.51 -5.93 -23.34
C ASN A 16 9.00 -5.68 -23.19
N PHE A 17 8.44 -5.81 -21.99
CA PHE A 17 7.08 -5.37 -21.72
C PHE A 17 7.03 -3.88 -21.45
N LYS A 18 5.92 -3.25 -21.84
CA LYS A 18 5.58 -1.86 -21.51
C LYS A 18 4.40 -1.86 -20.53
N PRO A 19 4.63 -2.10 -19.23
CA PRO A 19 3.55 -2.11 -18.27
C PRO A 19 2.96 -0.72 -18.11
N VAL A 20 1.64 -0.62 -18.08
CA VAL A 20 0.91 0.59 -17.72
C VAL A 20 0.18 0.31 -16.41
N HIS A 21 0.56 1.02 -15.36
CA HIS A 21 -0.08 0.85 -14.07
C HIS A 21 -1.42 1.60 -14.06
N VAL A 22 -2.45 0.92 -13.62
CA VAL A 22 -3.78 1.50 -13.43
C VAL A 22 -4.26 1.18 -12.01
N TYR A 23 -5.05 2.08 -11.41
CA TYR A 23 -5.60 1.89 -10.10
C TYR A 23 -7.11 2.12 -10.12
N GLY A 24 -7.82 1.25 -9.43
CA GLY A 24 -9.25 1.29 -9.20
C GLY A 24 -9.66 0.11 -8.33
N LEU A 25 -10.91 0.11 -7.93
CA LEU A 25 -11.51 -0.89 -7.05
C LEU A 25 -12.72 -1.53 -7.74
N THR A 26 -13.30 -2.56 -7.13
CA THR A 26 -14.57 -3.13 -7.55
C THR A 26 -15.66 -2.07 -7.53
N GLU A 27 -15.60 -1.22 -6.53
CA GLU A 27 -16.51 -0.10 -6.28
C GLU A 27 -16.42 1.02 -7.35
N THR A 28 -15.35 1.05 -8.14
CA THR A 28 -15.20 1.99 -9.27
C THR A 28 -15.34 1.30 -10.63
N TYR A 29 -15.82 0.05 -10.68
CA TYR A 29 -16.05 -0.74 -11.90
C TYR A 29 -14.83 -0.94 -12.79
N GLY A 30 -13.67 -0.51 -12.37
CA GLY A 30 -12.42 -0.61 -13.12
C GLY A 30 -11.43 0.48 -12.75
N PRO A 31 -10.44 0.75 -13.63
CA PRO A 31 -9.44 1.77 -13.38
C PRO A 31 -10.06 3.16 -13.27
N HIS A 32 -9.74 3.88 -12.20
CA HIS A 32 -10.10 5.28 -12.02
C HIS A 32 -8.91 6.20 -12.28
N THR A 33 -7.69 5.68 -12.12
CA THR A 33 -6.45 6.39 -12.47
C THR A 33 -5.57 5.56 -13.39
N VAL A 34 -4.68 6.23 -14.10
CA VAL A 34 -3.68 5.65 -14.99
C VAL A 34 -2.34 6.34 -14.81
N CYS A 35 -1.28 5.56 -14.70
CA CYS A 35 0.09 6.05 -14.72
C CYS A 35 0.54 6.20 -16.19
N ALA A 36 0.16 7.31 -16.82
CA ALA A 36 0.60 7.64 -18.17
C ALA A 36 2.12 7.88 -18.15
N TRP A 37 2.80 7.36 -19.17
CA TRP A 37 4.24 7.57 -19.31
C TRP A 37 4.52 8.93 -19.94
N HIS A 38 5.42 9.71 -19.34
CA HIS A 38 5.90 10.96 -19.90
C HIS A 38 7.21 10.72 -20.64
N LYS A 39 7.35 11.35 -21.82
CA LYS A 39 8.53 11.18 -22.66
C LYS A 39 9.82 11.62 -21.95
N GLU A 40 9.73 12.63 -21.12
CA GLU A 40 10.85 13.16 -20.33
C GLU A 40 11.41 12.12 -19.33
N TRP A 41 10.67 11.08 -19.04
CA TRP A 41 11.14 9.99 -18.16
C TRP A 41 12.05 8.99 -18.91
N ASP A 42 12.09 9.02 -20.25
CA ASP A 42 12.93 8.11 -21.03
C ASP A 42 14.43 8.33 -20.75
N ASP A 43 14.81 9.56 -20.41
CA ASP A 43 16.20 9.96 -20.16
C ASP A 43 16.63 9.76 -18.69
N LEU A 44 15.72 9.33 -17.79
CA LEU A 44 16.01 9.10 -16.38
C LEU A 44 16.71 7.74 -16.16
N PRO A 45 17.47 7.59 -15.05
CA PRO A 45 18.00 6.29 -14.63
C PRO A 45 16.89 5.23 -14.52
N ALA A 46 17.20 3.98 -14.84
CA ALA A 46 16.22 2.88 -14.87
C ALA A 46 15.48 2.68 -13.53
N GLU A 47 16.18 2.89 -12.42
CA GLU A 47 15.57 2.82 -11.08
C GLU A 47 14.50 3.90 -10.88
N GLU A 48 14.78 5.13 -11.29
CA GLU A 48 13.84 6.25 -11.21
C GLU A 48 12.65 6.03 -12.16
N GLN A 49 12.89 5.54 -13.37
CA GLN A 49 11.83 5.15 -14.29
C GLN A 49 10.89 4.10 -13.66
N ALA A 50 11.45 3.09 -12.99
CA ALA A 50 10.68 2.06 -12.32
C ALA A 50 9.86 2.64 -11.14
N ARG A 51 10.44 3.57 -10.38
CA ARG A 51 9.76 4.27 -9.28
C ARG A 51 8.58 5.08 -9.78
N LEU A 52 8.76 5.86 -10.84
CA LEU A 52 7.69 6.66 -11.45
C LEU A 52 6.58 5.79 -12.02
N ALA A 53 6.92 4.70 -12.72
CA ALA A 53 5.96 3.75 -13.28
C ALA A 53 5.15 2.98 -12.22
N ALA A 54 5.65 2.87 -10.99
CA ALA A 54 4.97 2.20 -9.89
C ALA A 54 3.86 3.04 -9.25
N ARG A 55 3.81 4.35 -9.51
CA ARG A 55 2.75 5.24 -9.01
C ARG A 55 1.40 4.89 -9.64
N GLN A 56 0.31 5.26 -8.99
CA GLN A 56 -1.05 5.02 -9.49
C GLN A 56 -1.47 6.02 -10.57
N GLY A 57 -0.70 7.09 -10.74
CA GLY A 57 -0.92 8.07 -11.79
C GLY A 57 -1.96 9.13 -11.45
N GLN A 58 -2.67 9.59 -12.44
CA GLN A 58 -3.69 10.65 -12.34
C GLN A 58 -5.05 10.16 -12.85
N GLY A 59 -6.09 10.94 -12.61
CA GLY A 59 -7.45 10.60 -13.06
C GLY A 59 -7.49 10.21 -14.54
N TYR A 60 -8.16 9.11 -14.84
CA TYR A 60 -8.31 8.62 -16.19
C TYR A 60 -9.24 9.52 -16.98
N ALA A 61 -8.90 9.86 -18.21
CA ALA A 61 -9.56 10.91 -19.01
C ALA A 61 -11.08 10.73 -19.26
N ILE A 62 -11.60 9.52 -19.03
CA ILE A 62 -13.02 9.20 -19.23
C ILE A 62 -13.82 9.18 -17.92
N PHE A 63 -13.16 9.43 -16.78
CA PHE A 63 -13.80 9.48 -15.47
C PHE A 63 -13.66 10.90 -14.87
N ASP A 64 -14.42 11.13 -13.80
CA ASP A 64 -14.39 12.43 -13.13
C ASP A 64 -13.15 12.56 -12.20
N LEU A 65 -13.30 13.23 -11.08
CA LEU A 65 -12.18 13.67 -10.27
C LEU A 65 -11.69 12.59 -9.30
N VAL A 66 -10.38 12.63 -9.02
CA VAL A 66 -9.74 11.96 -7.91
C VAL A 66 -9.04 13.01 -7.06
N ARG A 67 -9.08 12.87 -5.74
CA ARG A 67 -8.42 13.75 -4.78
C ARG A 67 -7.71 12.92 -3.71
N VAL A 68 -6.71 13.52 -3.06
CA VAL A 68 -6.13 13.01 -1.82
C VAL A 68 -6.47 14.02 -0.73
N VAL A 69 -7.20 13.58 0.29
CA VAL A 69 -7.80 14.49 1.28
C VAL A 69 -7.43 14.09 2.72
N ASP A 70 -7.42 15.09 3.60
CA ASP A 70 -7.32 14.90 5.04
C ASP A 70 -8.65 14.43 5.67
N GLY A 71 -8.70 14.36 7.01
CA GLY A 71 -9.91 13.95 7.75
C GLY A 71 -11.10 14.90 7.60
N ASP A 72 -10.83 16.15 7.26
CA ASP A 72 -11.83 17.23 7.08
C ASP A 72 -12.20 17.47 5.60
N MET A 73 -11.78 16.56 4.71
CA MET A 73 -12.03 16.63 3.26
C MET A 73 -11.32 17.78 2.55
N ASN A 74 -10.27 18.37 3.14
CA ASN A 74 -9.41 19.32 2.44
C ASN A 74 -8.36 18.57 1.62
N ASP A 75 -7.99 19.12 0.45
CA ASP A 75 -6.90 18.57 -0.34
C ASP A 75 -5.59 18.65 0.44
N VAL A 76 -4.84 17.55 0.46
CA VAL A 76 -3.47 17.57 0.99
C VAL A 76 -2.54 18.32 0.02
N PRO A 77 -1.43 18.90 0.52
CA PRO A 77 -0.40 19.47 -0.35
C PRO A 77 0.09 18.48 -1.39
N ARG A 78 0.41 18.97 -2.60
CA ARG A 78 1.02 18.18 -3.67
C ARG A 78 2.54 18.13 -3.50
N ASP A 79 3.00 17.63 -2.37
CA ASP A 79 4.42 17.55 -1.99
C ASP A 79 5.02 16.14 -2.13
N GLY A 80 4.18 15.13 -2.39
CA GLY A 80 4.60 13.72 -2.45
C GLY A 80 4.89 13.08 -1.08
N GLU A 81 4.58 13.78 0.01
CA GLU A 81 4.91 13.38 1.39
C GLU A 81 3.68 13.36 2.29
N THR A 82 2.83 14.37 2.22
CA THR A 82 1.65 14.49 3.09
C THR A 82 0.63 13.41 2.76
N LEU A 83 0.33 12.59 3.77
CA LEU A 83 -0.62 11.48 3.65
C LEU A 83 -2.07 11.98 3.68
N GLY A 84 -2.90 11.40 2.82
CA GLY A 84 -4.34 11.60 2.83
C GLY A 84 -5.08 10.38 2.29
N GLU A 85 -6.40 10.36 2.45
CA GLU A 85 -7.25 9.31 1.86
C GLU A 85 -7.53 9.63 0.39
N VAL A 86 -7.38 8.64 -0.47
CA VAL A 86 -7.77 8.78 -1.90
C VAL A 86 -9.28 8.69 -2.01
N VAL A 87 -9.90 9.75 -2.50
CA VAL A 87 -11.36 9.81 -2.74
C VAL A 87 -11.66 10.06 -4.21
N MET A 88 -12.75 9.51 -4.67
CA MET A 88 -13.13 9.46 -6.08
C MET A 88 -14.57 9.89 -6.28
N ILE A 89 -14.84 10.48 -7.43
CA ILE A 89 -16.22 10.75 -7.88
C ILE A 89 -16.32 10.43 -9.37
N GLY A 90 -17.46 9.95 -9.80
CA GLY A 90 -17.71 9.66 -11.20
C GLY A 90 -18.85 8.69 -11.41
N ASN A 91 -19.32 8.63 -12.64
CA ASN A 91 -20.39 7.74 -13.05
C ASN A 91 -20.02 6.25 -13.04
N ASN A 92 -18.73 5.94 -12.90
CA ASN A 92 -18.19 4.61 -12.74
C ASN A 92 -18.18 4.15 -11.27
N CYS A 93 -18.37 5.06 -10.31
CA CYS A 93 -18.49 4.67 -8.90
C CYS A 93 -19.82 3.94 -8.67
N MET A 94 -19.79 2.90 -7.85
CA MET A 94 -20.97 2.12 -7.48
C MET A 94 -22.08 3.00 -6.89
N LYS A 95 -23.33 2.53 -6.96
CA LYS A 95 -24.44 3.17 -6.24
C LYS A 95 -24.40 2.91 -4.73
N GLY A 96 -23.81 1.82 -4.32
CA GLY A 96 -23.70 1.41 -2.92
C GLY A 96 -23.48 -0.08 -2.76
N TYR A 97 -23.29 -0.50 -1.52
CA TYR A 97 -23.23 -1.91 -1.14
C TYR A 97 -24.63 -2.51 -1.03
N PHE A 98 -24.79 -3.72 -1.55
CA PHE A 98 -26.08 -4.41 -1.56
C PHE A 98 -26.58 -4.66 -0.12
N ASP A 99 -27.78 -4.19 0.17
CA ASP A 99 -28.46 -4.31 1.48
C ASP A 99 -27.63 -3.80 2.69
N GLN A 100 -26.77 -2.78 2.44
CA GLN A 100 -25.93 -2.15 3.47
C GLN A 100 -25.98 -0.62 3.36
N PRO A 101 -27.09 0.02 3.73
CA PRO A 101 -27.25 1.46 3.59
C PRO A 101 -26.29 2.26 4.45
N GLU A 102 -25.99 1.82 5.65
CA GLU A 102 -25.05 2.49 6.57
C GLU A 102 -23.62 2.45 6.04
N ALA A 103 -23.14 1.28 5.59
CA ALA A 103 -21.83 1.15 4.97
C ALA A 103 -21.73 1.99 3.68
N THR A 104 -22.83 2.08 2.92
CA THR A 104 -22.91 2.93 1.73
C THR A 104 -22.80 4.40 2.10
N ALA A 105 -23.55 4.86 3.09
CA ALA A 105 -23.50 6.25 3.57
C ALA A 105 -22.09 6.65 4.04
N GLU A 106 -21.43 5.77 4.78
CA GLU A 106 -20.04 5.97 5.20
C GLU A 106 -19.07 6.02 4.01
N ALA A 107 -19.22 5.10 3.05
CA ALA A 107 -18.37 5.07 1.86
C ALA A 107 -18.53 6.30 0.96
N PHE A 108 -19.66 7.01 1.03
CA PHE A 108 -19.95 8.20 0.21
C PHE A 108 -20.10 9.48 1.05
N ARG A 109 -19.52 9.54 2.25
CA ARG A 109 -19.57 10.74 3.07
C ARG A 109 -19.00 11.94 2.32
N GLY A 110 -19.60 13.11 2.48
CA GLY A 110 -19.20 14.34 1.78
C GLY A 110 -19.40 14.29 0.27
N GLY A 111 -20.15 13.31 -0.27
CA GLY A 111 -20.43 13.19 -1.70
C GLY A 111 -19.31 12.56 -2.55
N TRP A 112 -18.26 12.04 -1.90
CA TRP A 112 -17.13 11.37 -2.55
C TRP A 112 -17.05 9.90 -2.12
N PHE A 113 -16.71 9.02 -3.04
CA PHE A 113 -16.39 7.65 -2.70
C PHE A 113 -15.04 7.58 -1.99
N HIS A 114 -15.04 7.09 -0.77
CA HIS A 114 -13.86 6.87 0.06
C HIS A 114 -13.27 5.49 -0.23
N SER A 115 -12.08 5.47 -0.84
CA SER A 115 -11.44 4.21 -1.23
C SER A 115 -10.90 3.39 -0.06
N GLY A 116 -10.67 4.03 1.09
CA GLY A 116 -9.95 3.45 2.21
C GLY A 116 -8.46 3.21 1.95
N ASP A 117 -7.93 3.73 0.84
CA ASP A 117 -6.51 3.69 0.51
C ASP A 117 -5.87 5.05 0.84
N ILE A 118 -4.73 5.02 1.53
CA ILE A 118 -3.94 6.19 1.91
C ILE A 118 -2.83 6.38 0.89
N GLY A 119 -2.66 7.60 0.45
CA GLY A 119 -1.64 7.96 -0.53
C GLY A 119 -1.11 9.37 -0.33
N VAL A 120 -0.24 9.76 -1.22
CA VAL A 120 0.33 11.11 -1.34
C VAL A 120 0.02 11.67 -2.72
N TRP A 121 0.02 12.98 -2.84
CA TRP A 121 -0.18 13.68 -4.10
C TRP A 121 1.12 14.36 -4.53
N HIS A 122 1.65 13.96 -5.67
CA HIS A 122 2.88 14.55 -6.20
C HIS A 122 2.64 15.90 -6.90
N PRO A 123 3.68 16.76 -7.01
CA PRO A 123 3.57 18.04 -7.72
C PRO A 123 3.11 17.94 -9.17
N ASP A 124 3.42 16.82 -9.84
CA ASP A 124 3.01 16.54 -11.23
C ASP A 124 1.57 16.02 -11.36
N GLY A 125 0.82 15.99 -10.25
CA GLY A 125 -0.58 15.55 -10.21
C GLY A 125 -0.76 14.04 -10.09
N TYR A 126 0.32 13.26 -10.00
CA TYR A 126 0.26 11.81 -9.82
C TYR A 126 0.02 11.43 -8.37
N ILE A 127 -0.81 10.41 -8.17
CA ILE A 127 -1.05 9.81 -6.87
C ILE A 127 -0.11 8.63 -6.69
N GLU A 128 0.39 8.46 -5.49
CA GLU A 128 1.12 7.26 -5.06
C GLU A 128 0.50 6.70 -3.78
N LEU A 129 -0.01 5.48 -3.85
CA LEU A 129 -0.56 4.80 -2.69
C LEU A 129 0.55 4.38 -1.73
N ARG A 130 0.32 4.65 -0.45
CA ARG A 130 1.25 4.29 0.63
C ARG A 130 0.78 3.09 1.41
N ASP A 131 -0.52 2.98 1.67
CA ASP A 131 -1.11 1.81 2.36
C ASP A 131 -2.64 1.87 2.32
N ARG A 132 -3.28 0.88 2.94
CA ARG A 132 -4.68 0.96 3.32
C ARG A 132 -4.83 1.62 4.68
N LYS A 133 -5.86 2.45 4.84
CA LYS A 133 -6.16 3.13 6.11
C LYS A 133 -6.17 2.16 7.29
N LYS A 134 -6.79 1.00 7.10
CA LYS A 134 -6.87 -0.07 8.12
C LYS A 134 -5.56 -0.85 8.33
N ASP A 135 -4.57 -0.70 7.48
CA ASP A 135 -3.29 -1.42 7.56
C ASP A 135 -2.14 -0.50 8.02
N ILE A 136 -2.33 0.82 8.01
CA ILE A 136 -1.38 1.76 8.63
C ILE A 136 -1.16 1.37 10.10
N ILE A 137 0.09 1.30 10.52
CA ILE A 137 0.51 0.99 11.89
C ILE A 137 0.79 2.30 12.60
N ILE A 138 0.15 2.51 13.76
CA ILE A 138 0.38 3.71 14.57
C ILE A 138 1.29 3.34 15.74
N SER A 139 2.56 3.67 15.61
CA SER A 139 3.59 3.35 16.60
C SER A 139 4.07 4.61 17.31
N GLY A 140 3.70 4.80 18.56
CA GLY A 140 4.08 5.98 19.34
C GLY A 140 3.62 7.31 18.74
N GLY A 141 2.50 7.31 18.00
CA GLY A 141 1.97 8.49 17.30
C GLY A 141 2.50 8.67 15.87
N GLU A 142 3.45 7.85 15.43
CA GLU A 142 4.00 7.88 14.07
C GLU A 142 3.28 6.85 13.17
N ASN A 143 2.96 7.27 11.95
CA ASN A 143 2.36 6.40 10.94
C ASN A 143 3.43 5.59 10.22
N ILE A 144 3.30 4.27 10.23
CA ILE A 144 4.17 3.34 9.50
C ILE A 144 3.36 2.65 8.42
N SER A 145 3.77 2.80 7.17
CA SER A 145 3.20 2.07 6.04
C SER A 145 3.67 0.61 6.07
N THR A 146 2.73 -0.33 6.05
CA THR A 146 3.07 -1.75 5.94
C THR A 146 3.73 -2.05 4.60
N ILE A 147 3.33 -1.35 3.54
CA ILE A 147 3.91 -1.50 2.19
C ILE A 147 5.38 -1.06 2.17
N GLU A 148 5.73 0.06 2.82
CA GLU A 148 7.13 0.51 2.92
C GLU A 148 8.01 -0.54 3.60
N VAL A 149 7.52 -1.11 4.69
CA VAL A 149 8.25 -2.16 5.43
C VAL A 149 8.34 -3.44 4.59
N GLU A 150 7.26 -3.85 3.92
CA GLU A 150 7.25 -5.02 3.02
C GLU A 150 8.25 -4.86 1.88
N GLN A 151 8.29 -3.69 1.25
CA GLN A 151 9.26 -3.39 0.18
C GLN A 151 10.70 -3.46 0.67
N CYS A 152 10.96 -3.05 1.92
CA CYS A 152 12.27 -3.17 2.53
C CYS A 152 12.62 -4.63 2.79
N VAL A 153 11.76 -5.39 3.46
CA VAL A 153 11.95 -6.83 3.75
C VAL A 153 12.16 -7.64 2.47
N ALA A 154 11.38 -7.35 1.42
CA ALA A 154 11.47 -8.05 0.13
C ALA A 154 12.80 -7.83 -0.62
N LYS A 155 13.57 -6.79 -0.28
CA LYS A 155 14.91 -6.56 -0.83
C LYS A 155 15.96 -7.49 -0.23
N HIS A 156 15.68 -8.13 0.91
CA HIS A 156 16.61 -9.06 1.52
C HIS A 156 16.81 -10.29 0.61
N PRO A 157 18.07 -10.71 0.30
CA PRO A 157 18.35 -11.74 -0.70
C PRO A 157 17.64 -13.08 -0.48
N ALA A 158 17.47 -13.49 0.78
CA ALA A 158 16.84 -14.75 1.15
C ALA A 158 15.31 -14.72 1.12
N VAL A 159 14.66 -13.55 1.03
CA VAL A 159 13.20 -13.42 1.10
C VAL A 159 12.58 -13.69 -0.27
N MET A 160 11.58 -14.57 -0.31
CA MET A 160 10.75 -14.83 -1.48
C MET A 160 9.54 -13.90 -1.49
N GLU A 161 8.82 -13.86 -0.38
CA GLU A 161 7.65 -13.00 -0.19
C GLU A 161 7.45 -12.67 1.29
N CYS A 162 6.76 -11.57 1.56
CA CYS A 162 6.45 -11.16 2.92
C CYS A 162 5.11 -10.44 3.01
N ALA A 163 4.59 -10.35 4.22
CA ALA A 163 3.45 -9.53 4.59
C ALA A 163 3.70 -8.91 5.96
N VAL A 164 3.36 -7.63 6.12
CA VAL A 164 3.53 -6.90 7.37
C VAL A 164 2.16 -6.52 7.93
N VAL A 165 1.98 -6.74 9.24
CA VAL A 165 0.79 -6.32 9.97
C VAL A 165 1.17 -5.65 11.28
N ALA A 166 0.24 -4.86 11.82
CA ALA A 166 0.38 -4.31 13.17
C ALA A 166 0.23 -5.42 14.20
N ILE A 167 1.11 -5.41 15.21
CA ILE A 167 0.95 -6.17 16.45
C ILE A 167 0.82 -5.20 17.63
N PRO A 168 0.09 -5.59 18.68
CA PRO A 168 -0.03 -4.76 19.88
C PRO A 168 1.31 -4.67 20.63
N ASP A 169 1.64 -3.47 21.09
CA ASP A 169 2.81 -3.18 21.90
C ASP A 169 2.42 -2.30 23.10
N GLU A 170 2.85 -2.67 24.31
CA GLU A 170 2.44 -1.98 25.55
C GLU A 170 3.00 -0.54 25.62
N LYS A 171 4.15 -0.29 25.02
CA LYS A 171 4.81 1.02 25.06
C LYS A 171 4.41 1.92 23.90
N TRP A 172 4.30 1.35 22.70
CA TRP A 172 4.14 2.10 21.45
C TRP A 172 2.73 2.04 20.86
N GLY A 173 1.82 1.28 21.52
CA GLY A 173 0.48 0.98 21.01
C GLY A 173 0.52 -0.13 19.96
N GLU A 174 1.14 0.14 18.83
CA GLU A 174 1.33 -0.84 17.76
C GLU A 174 2.80 -0.88 17.29
N ARG A 175 3.22 -2.05 16.76
CA ARG A 175 4.51 -2.20 16.07
C ARG A 175 4.37 -3.10 14.85
N PRO A 176 5.23 -2.94 13.82
CA PRO A 176 5.22 -3.83 12.67
C PRO A 176 5.77 -5.23 13.01
N LYS A 177 5.08 -6.28 12.54
CA LYS A 177 5.58 -7.66 12.49
C LYS A 177 5.54 -8.14 11.04
N ALA A 178 6.63 -8.73 10.57
CA ALA A 178 6.69 -9.30 9.24
C ALA A 178 6.55 -10.83 9.28
N PHE A 179 5.68 -11.34 8.41
CA PHE A 179 5.56 -12.75 8.08
C PHE A 179 6.33 -12.99 6.79
N VAL A 180 7.25 -13.93 6.78
CA VAL A 180 8.25 -14.08 5.72
C VAL A 180 8.33 -15.52 5.23
N THR A 181 8.22 -15.70 3.92
CA THR A 181 8.55 -16.96 3.25
C THR A 181 9.93 -16.81 2.61
N LEU A 182 10.85 -17.71 2.94
CA LEU A 182 12.20 -17.72 2.37
C LEU A 182 12.23 -18.40 1.00
N LYS A 183 13.19 -18.01 0.17
CA LYS A 183 13.47 -18.69 -1.10
C LYS A 183 13.95 -20.12 -0.84
N PRO A 184 13.64 -21.08 -1.72
CA PRO A 184 14.14 -22.45 -1.60
C PRO A 184 15.67 -22.50 -1.40
N GLY A 185 16.10 -23.23 -0.36
CA GLY A 185 17.52 -23.40 -0.05
C GLY A 185 18.22 -22.20 0.60
N GLN A 186 17.51 -21.09 0.82
CA GLN A 186 18.04 -19.94 1.54
C GLN A 186 17.71 -20.01 3.03
N GLN A 187 18.57 -19.40 3.85
CA GLN A 187 18.40 -19.29 5.29
C GLN A 187 18.60 -17.84 5.72
N ALA A 188 17.84 -17.39 6.67
CA ALA A 188 17.98 -16.12 7.36
C ALA A 188 17.38 -16.25 8.75
N THR A 189 17.96 -15.56 9.72
CA THR A 189 17.39 -15.44 11.06
C THR A 189 16.49 -14.20 11.13
N GLU A 190 15.62 -14.14 12.15
CA GLU A 190 14.85 -12.93 12.47
C GLU A 190 15.74 -11.71 12.60
N LYS A 191 16.88 -11.85 13.31
CA LYS A 191 17.84 -10.78 13.53
C LYS A 191 18.43 -10.26 12.22
N ASP A 192 18.76 -11.15 11.27
CA ASP A 192 19.36 -10.75 9.98
C ASP A 192 18.40 -9.84 9.20
N ILE A 193 17.12 -10.19 9.14
CA ILE A 193 16.11 -9.40 8.43
C ILE A 193 15.83 -8.08 9.14
N ILE A 194 15.73 -8.07 10.48
CA ILE A 194 15.51 -6.85 11.26
C ILE A 194 16.69 -5.88 11.09
N GLU A 195 17.91 -6.35 11.20
CA GLU A 195 19.10 -5.50 11.03
C GLU A 195 19.23 -5.00 9.59
N PHE A 196 18.91 -5.82 8.61
CA PHE A 196 18.81 -5.38 7.22
C PHE A 196 17.82 -4.22 7.07
N CYS A 197 16.62 -4.34 7.64
CA CYS A 197 15.62 -3.27 7.59
C CYS A 197 16.09 -1.98 8.26
N LYS A 198 16.74 -2.06 9.43
CA LYS A 198 17.30 -0.89 10.13
C LYS A 198 18.36 -0.13 9.32
N GLN A 199 19.06 -0.81 8.42
CA GLN A 199 20.05 -0.18 7.53
C GLN A 199 19.41 0.54 6.34
N HIS A 200 18.12 0.25 6.01
CA HIS A 200 17.48 0.72 4.78
C HIS A 200 16.26 1.61 5.02
N ILE A 201 15.65 1.57 6.22
CA ILE A 201 14.53 2.41 6.61
C ILE A 201 14.76 2.97 8.03
N ALA A 202 13.98 3.96 8.43
CA ALA A 202 14.05 4.51 9.78
C ALA A 202 13.86 3.41 10.84
N HIS A 203 14.66 3.41 11.89
CA HIS A 203 14.72 2.32 12.88
C HIS A 203 13.38 2.00 13.53
N PHE A 204 12.54 3.01 13.77
CA PHE A 204 11.22 2.83 14.37
C PHE A 204 10.24 2.11 13.42
N LYS A 205 10.50 2.13 12.10
CA LYS A 205 9.71 1.42 11.09
C LYS A 205 10.13 -0.05 10.92
N ALA A 206 11.33 -0.41 11.38
CA ALA A 206 11.80 -1.80 11.25
C ALA A 206 10.89 -2.76 12.02
N PRO A 207 10.68 -3.99 11.49
CA PRO A 207 9.87 -4.99 12.17
C PRO A 207 10.35 -5.24 13.61
N ALA A 208 9.39 -5.36 14.54
CA ALA A 208 9.65 -5.74 15.92
C ALA A 208 9.88 -7.25 16.07
N ALA A 209 9.30 -8.03 15.14
CA ALA A 209 9.39 -9.48 15.10
C ALA A 209 9.26 -9.99 13.66
N ILE A 210 9.84 -11.15 13.40
CA ILE A 210 9.69 -11.89 12.14
C ILE A 210 9.11 -13.27 12.46
N GLU A 211 8.13 -13.68 11.68
CA GLU A 211 7.61 -15.05 11.71
C GLU A 211 7.84 -15.70 10.34
N PHE A 212 8.51 -16.84 10.31
CA PHE A 212 8.76 -17.59 9.08
C PHE A 212 7.66 -18.61 8.83
N GLY A 213 7.21 -18.71 7.58
CA GLY A 213 6.21 -19.67 7.15
C GLY A 213 5.52 -19.27 5.86
N ASP A 214 4.51 -20.08 5.47
CA ASP A 214 3.69 -19.78 4.31
C ASP A 214 2.67 -18.70 4.62
N LEU A 215 2.43 -17.83 3.65
CA LEU A 215 1.44 -16.75 3.77
C LEU A 215 0.05 -17.25 3.36
N PRO A 216 -1.00 -16.92 4.14
CA PRO A 216 -2.37 -17.22 3.75
C PRO A 216 -2.75 -16.43 2.49
N LYS A 217 -3.25 -17.12 1.47
CA LYS A 217 -3.60 -16.52 0.18
C LYS A 217 -5.03 -16.84 -0.23
N THR A 218 -5.61 -15.95 -1.03
CA THR A 218 -6.85 -16.22 -1.76
C THR A 218 -6.59 -17.19 -2.90
N SER A 219 -7.64 -17.71 -3.52
CA SER A 219 -7.56 -18.52 -4.75
C SER A 219 -6.85 -17.80 -5.91
N THR A 220 -6.82 -16.47 -5.88
CA THR A 220 -6.14 -15.64 -6.88
C THR A 220 -4.68 -15.31 -6.51
N GLY A 221 -4.14 -15.90 -5.41
CA GLY A 221 -2.77 -15.71 -4.96
C GLY A 221 -2.53 -14.43 -4.12
N LYS A 222 -3.58 -13.67 -3.79
CA LYS A 222 -3.43 -12.46 -2.96
C LYS A 222 -3.29 -12.82 -1.48
N VAL A 223 -2.27 -12.27 -0.80
CA VAL A 223 -2.08 -12.46 0.65
C VAL A 223 -3.25 -11.88 1.44
N GLN A 224 -3.76 -12.67 2.38
CA GLN A 224 -4.87 -12.32 3.26
C GLN A 224 -4.33 -11.74 4.58
N LYS A 225 -3.88 -10.48 4.56
CA LYS A 225 -3.34 -9.80 5.77
C LYS A 225 -4.30 -9.83 6.95
N PHE A 226 -5.61 -9.83 6.71
CA PHE A 226 -6.59 -9.88 7.79
C PHE A 226 -6.45 -11.16 8.64
N VAL A 227 -6.15 -12.31 8.03
CA VAL A 227 -5.92 -13.58 8.75
C VAL A 227 -4.70 -13.46 9.67
N LEU A 228 -3.63 -12.84 9.19
CA LEU A 228 -2.40 -12.63 9.97
C LEU A 228 -2.66 -11.65 11.12
N ARG A 229 -3.35 -10.56 10.84
CA ARG A 229 -3.71 -9.55 11.85
C ARG A 229 -4.63 -10.15 12.93
N ASP A 230 -5.69 -10.85 12.53
CA ASP A 230 -6.64 -11.45 13.48
C ASP A 230 -5.94 -12.47 14.41
N LYS A 231 -4.94 -13.19 13.91
CA LYS A 231 -4.09 -14.08 14.72
C LYS A 231 -3.37 -13.32 15.85
N GLU A 232 -2.78 -12.18 15.54
CA GLU A 232 -1.99 -11.38 16.49
C GLU A 232 -2.86 -10.60 17.49
N TRP A 233 -4.09 -10.27 17.11
CA TRP A 233 -5.04 -9.52 17.95
C TRP A 233 -6.03 -10.39 18.69
N LYS A 234 -5.91 -11.72 18.60
CA LYS A 234 -6.82 -12.66 19.23
C LYS A 234 -6.84 -12.48 20.76
N GLY A 235 -8.04 -12.18 21.32
CA GLY A 235 -8.24 -12.00 22.75
C GLY A 235 -7.87 -10.62 23.30
N ARG A 236 -7.61 -9.64 22.44
CA ARG A 236 -7.40 -8.24 22.83
C ARG A 236 -8.53 -7.37 22.28
N GLU A 237 -8.88 -6.32 23.05
CA GLU A 237 -9.82 -5.32 22.56
C GLU A 237 -9.23 -4.56 21.35
N LYS A 238 -10.13 -4.12 20.50
CA LYS A 238 -9.94 -3.58 19.18
C LYS A 238 -8.79 -2.55 19.07
N ARG A 239 -8.10 -2.55 17.93
CA ARG A 239 -7.26 -1.47 17.43
C ARG A 239 -7.82 -0.09 17.76
N ILE A 240 -6.93 0.84 18.12
CA ILE A 240 -7.24 2.25 18.40
C ILE A 240 -7.57 3.06 17.13
N ASN A 241 -7.80 2.39 16.00
CA ASN A 241 -8.13 3.04 14.71
C ASN A 241 -9.57 2.77 14.30
#